data_dfcd15c4952f8756ce023fde0a0a9ce8
#
_entry.id   dfcd15c4952f8756ce023fde0a0a9ce8
#
_cell.length_a   1.000
_cell.length_b   1.000
_cell.length_c   1.000
_cell.angle_alpha   90.00
_cell.angle_beta   90.00
_cell.angle_gamma   90.00
#
_symmetry.space_group_name_H-M   'P 1'
#
loop_
_entity.id
_entity.type
_entity.pdbx_description
1 polymer ?
#
loop_
_entity_poly.entity_id
_entity_poly.type
_entity_poly.pdbx_seq_one_letter_code
_entity_poly.pdbx_strand_id
1 'polypeptide(L)'
;MRSFFVRNVSEALYLGVQALKSDGTIIESRNGDVLEFNTPVCTTYTHSRERALFYEQRDANPFFHLMESFWMLAGRNDVEWISKYNGRINTYSDDGISFHGAYGYRWKNWFGFDQLETAIERLSAFPNDRRTVISMWDPHHDLVSTNDGKDYPCNTQIFFSERKGDLNMTVINRSNDMIWGAYGANAVHMSVLLEYMAARLELGVGTYYQVSNNLHAYVEQLNKLNGLAPEFENYLTIGENQLSYNPPLLVDDHTCFDEELQEFFCTSQENYTNSYLQKTAVPMKKAWELWKTKEIDEAIIKAETIGDRAWRKACVEWLQRRKTKGENK
;
A
#
# COMPACT_ATOMS: atom_id res chain seq x y z
N MET A 1 -1.25 4.79 24.62
CA MET A 1 -1.03 4.52 23.20
C MET A 1 0.42 4.11 23.00
N ARG A 2 0.67 3.00 22.30
CA ARG A 2 2.02 2.57 21.93
C ARG A 2 2.49 3.34 20.69
N SER A 3 3.78 3.62 20.58
CA SER A 3 4.34 4.32 19.43
C SER A 3 5.55 3.59 18.87
N PHE A 4 5.62 3.45 17.56
CA PHE A 4 6.79 3.02 16.81
C PHE A 4 7.29 4.19 15.96
N PHE A 5 8.57 4.48 16.05
CA PHE A 5 9.22 5.46 15.18
C PHE A 5 10.20 4.70 14.31
N VAL A 6 9.92 4.61 13.02
CA VAL A 6 10.59 3.71 12.10
C VAL A 6 11.01 4.45 10.83
N ARG A 7 12.03 3.93 10.19
CA ARG A 7 12.46 4.40 8.87
C ARG A 7 11.42 4.04 7.80
N ASN A 8 11.06 2.76 7.70
CA ASN A 8 10.25 2.20 6.60
C ASN A 8 9.37 1.03 7.06
N VAL A 9 8.65 0.44 6.10
CA VAL A 9 7.71 -0.66 6.35
C VAL A 9 8.41 -1.95 6.83
N SER A 10 9.64 -2.22 6.39
CA SER A 10 10.40 -3.40 6.82
C SER A 10 10.77 -3.32 8.29
N GLU A 11 11.25 -2.16 8.76
CA GLU A 11 11.53 -1.94 10.17
C GLU A 11 10.26 -2.01 11.03
N ALA A 12 9.14 -1.43 10.52
CA ALA A 12 7.85 -1.50 11.19
C ALA A 12 7.38 -2.95 11.39
N LEU A 13 7.47 -3.79 10.36
CA LEU A 13 7.08 -5.20 10.45
C LEU A 13 7.93 -5.95 11.47
N TYR A 14 9.24 -5.78 11.43
CA TYR A 14 10.15 -6.42 12.38
C TYR A 14 9.83 -6.03 13.83
N LEU A 15 9.83 -4.73 14.14
CA LEU A 15 9.58 -4.23 15.49
C LEU A 15 8.17 -4.55 15.98
N GLY A 16 7.16 -4.45 15.09
CA GLY A 16 5.78 -4.77 15.40
C GLY A 16 5.58 -6.25 15.76
N VAL A 17 6.20 -7.16 15.01
CA VAL A 17 6.15 -8.61 15.28
C VAL A 17 6.79 -8.93 16.63
N GLN A 18 7.97 -8.37 16.94
CA GLN A 18 8.63 -8.59 18.22
C GLN A 18 7.77 -8.08 19.38
N ALA A 19 7.28 -6.85 19.27
CA ALA A 19 6.48 -6.24 20.31
C ALA A 19 5.12 -6.93 20.50
N LEU A 20 4.48 -7.36 19.42
CA LEU A 20 3.18 -8.05 19.52
C LEU A 20 3.33 -9.42 20.16
N LYS A 21 4.39 -10.16 19.83
CA LYS A 21 4.69 -11.45 20.48
C LYS A 21 4.99 -11.32 21.99
N SER A 22 5.61 -10.20 22.39
CA SER A 22 5.93 -9.93 23.81
C SER A 22 4.70 -9.49 24.62
N ASP A 23 3.91 -8.58 24.08
CA ASP A 23 2.95 -7.79 24.86
C ASP A 23 1.50 -7.94 24.38
N GLY A 24 1.25 -8.74 23.32
CA GLY A 24 -0.06 -8.95 22.77
C GLY A 24 -0.92 -9.88 23.62
N THR A 25 -2.22 -9.71 23.52
CA THR A 25 -3.24 -10.58 24.13
C THR A 25 -3.95 -11.39 23.04
N ILE A 26 -4.13 -12.69 23.28
CA ILE A 26 -4.88 -13.55 22.36
C ILE A 26 -6.38 -13.27 22.50
N ILE A 27 -7.03 -13.00 21.40
CA ILE A 27 -8.48 -12.77 21.29
C ILE A 27 -9.04 -13.68 20.20
N GLU A 28 -10.13 -14.36 20.49
CA GLU A 28 -10.89 -15.11 19.49
C GLU A 28 -11.57 -14.11 18.52
N SER A 29 -11.40 -14.30 17.23
CA SER A 29 -12.04 -13.47 16.21
C SER A 29 -12.84 -14.31 15.21
N ARG A 30 -13.71 -13.64 14.43
CA ARG A 30 -14.54 -14.28 13.39
C ARG A 30 -13.74 -15.19 12.43
N ASN A 31 -12.49 -14.83 12.17
CA ASN A 31 -11.64 -15.51 11.17
C ASN A 31 -10.46 -16.26 11.83
N GLY A 32 -10.56 -16.61 13.11
CA GLY A 32 -9.52 -17.31 13.88
C GLY A 32 -8.87 -16.41 14.94
N ASP A 33 -8.01 -17.01 15.75
CA ASP A 33 -7.34 -16.31 16.84
C ASP A 33 -6.39 -15.23 16.34
N VAL A 34 -6.48 -14.08 16.97
CA VAL A 34 -5.56 -12.94 16.76
C VAL A 34 -4.79 -12.64 18.03
N LEU A 35 -3.57 -12.17 17.86
CA LEU A 35 -2.82 -11.49 18.91
C LEU A 35 -2.98 -10.00 18.68
N GLU A 36 -3.43 -9.23 19.67
CA GLU A 36 -3.67 -7.79 19.54
C GLU A 36 -3.02 -6.99 20.65
N PHE A 37 -2.67 -5.73 20.36
CA PHE A 37 -2.24 -4.80 21.39
C PHE A 37 -3.44 -4.29 22.20
N ASN A 38 -3.27 -4.24 23.52
CA ASN A 38 -4.30 -3.74 24.46
C ASN A 38 -4.54 -2.22 24.39
N THR A 39 -3.81 -1.51 23.53
CA THR A 39 -3.93 -0.05 23.37
C THR A 39 -3.80 0.32 21.91
N PRO A 40 -4.33 1.47 21.48
CA PRO A 40 -4.06 2.00 20.15
C PRO A 40 -2.55 2.14 19.88
N VAL A 41 -2.17 1.99 18.62
CA VAL A 41 -0.78 2.05 18.17
C VAL A 41 -0.62 3.16 17.13
N CYS A 42 0.42 3.97 17.30
CA CYS A 42 0.87 4.95 16.29
C CYS A 42 2.21 4.49 15.70
N THR A 43 2.27 4.36 14.39
CA THR A 43 3.50 4.09 13.64
C THR A 43 3.89 5.31 12.81
N THR A 44 5.08 5.82 13.01
CA THR A 44 5.63 6.99 12.31
C THR A 44 6.70 6.53 11.33
N TYR A 45 6.45 6.72 10.03
CA TYR A 45 7.37 6.38 8.94
C TYR A 45 8.12 7.63 8.48
N THR A 46 9.45 7.65 8.63
CA THR A 46 10.29 8.79 8.23
C THR A 46 10.72 8.72 6.77
N HIS A 47 10.73 7.54 6.17
CA HIS A 47 11.07 7.29 4.76
C HIS A 47 9.97 6.45 4.11
N SER A 48 8.75 7.00 4.07
CA SER A 48 7.56 6.27 3.60
C SER A 48 7.67 5.76 2.15
N ARG A 49 8.50 6.37 1.31
CA ARG A 49 8.78 5.94 -0.07
C ARG A 49 9.62 4.66 -0.16
N GLU A 50 10.27 4.24 0.92
CA GLU A 50 10.88 2.91 1.07
C GLU A 50 9.80 1.89 1.43
N ARG A 51 8.96 1.50 0.45
CA ARG A 51 7.69 0.79 0.64
C ARG A 51 7.69 -0.68 0.21
N ALA A 52 8.72 -1.18 -0.46
CA ALA A 52 8.82 -2.59 -0.82
C ALA A 52 9.22 -3.46 0.39
N LEU A 53 8.64 -4.65 0.48
CA LEU A 53 8.94 -5.65 1.50
C LEU A 53 9.80 -6.77 0.92
N PHE A 54 10.88 -7.12 1.60
CA PHE A 54 11.84 -8.13 1.14
C PHE A 54 11.82 -9.42 1.97
N TYR A 55 11.12 -9.47 3.11
CA TYR A 55 11.06 -10.65 3.98
C TYR A 55 10.50 -11.86 3.23
N GLU A 56 11.34 -12.90 3.05
CA GLU A 56 10.94 -14.15 2.41
C GLU A 56 9.80 -14.83 3.19
N GLN A 57 9.87 -14.81 4.53
CA GLN A 57 8.85 -15.40 5.41
C GLN A 57 7.48 -14.72 5.25
N ARG A 58 7.46 -13.41 4.94
CA ARG A 58 6.23 -12.66 4.68
C ARG A 58 5.69 -12.95 3.28
N ASP A 59 6.57 -13.24 2.35
CA ASP A 59 6.29 -13.55 0.95
C ASP A 59 5.29 -12.57 0.30
N ALA A 60 5.50 -11.28 0.55
CA ALA A 60 4.66 -10.21 0.03
C ALA A 60 4.65 -10.24 -1.50
N ASN A 61 3.47 -10.12 -2.11
CA ASN A 61 3.36 -9.99 -3.56
C ASN A 61 3.62 -8.53 -4.00
N PRO A 62 4.80 -8.21 -4.55
CA PRO A 62 5.14 -6.84 -4.90
C PRO A 62 4.31 -6.31 -6.07
N PHE A 63 3.94 -7.19 -7.00
CA PHE A 63 3.08 -6.83 -8.13
C PHE A 63 1.71 -6.37 -7.64
N PHE A 64 1.09 -7.14 -6.75
CA PHE A 64 -0.19 -6.77 -6.16
C PHE A 64 -0.11 -5.43 -5.43
N HIS A 65 0.89 -5.22 -4.57
CA HIS A 65 1.00 -4.01 -3.77
C HIS A 65 1.05 -2.73 -4.62
N LEU A 66 1.86 -2.71 -5.69
CA LEU A 66 1.93 -1.52 -6.55
C LEU A 66 0.66 -1.36 -7.40
N MET A 67 0.18 -2.45 -7.98
CA MET A 67 -1.00 -2.41 -8.87
C MET A 67 -2.28 -2.04 -8.11
N GLU A 68 -2.43 -2.50 -6.87
CA GLU A 68 -3.54 -2.10 -6.00
C GLU A 68 -3.44 -0.61 -5.62
N SER A 69 -2.23 -0.09 -5.37
CA SER A 69 -2.04 1.34 -5.12
C SER A 69 -2.51 2.21 -6.29
N PHE A 70 -2.21 1.80 -7.51
CA PHE A 70 -2.67 2.50 -8.71
C PHE A 70 -4.17 2.37 -8.92
N TRP A 71 -4.73 1.16 -8.71
CA TRP A 71 -6.16 0.91 -8.76
C TRP A 71 -6.91 1.81 -7.77
N MET A 72 -6.36 2.02 -6.59
CA MET A 72 -6.90 2.95 -5.59
C MET A 72 -6.79 4.41 -6.06
N LEU A 73 -5.62 4.87 -6.54
CA LEU A 73 -5.47 6.24 -7.05
C LEU A 73 -6.40 6.53 -8.24
N ALA A 74 -6.68 5.53 -9.08
CA ALA A 74 -7.63 5.64 -10.17
C ALA A 74 -9.10 5.70 -9.72
N GLY A 75 -9.38 5.59 -8.42
CA GLY A 75 -10.74 5.66 -7.86
C GLY A 75 -11.59 4.42 -8.16
N ARG A 76 -10.96 3.28 -8.44
CA ARG A 76 -11.65 2.04 -8.83
C ARG A 76 -12.15 1.25 -7.63
N ASN A 77 -13.17 0.40 -7.87
CA ASN A 77 -13.70 -0.57 -6.90
C ASN A 77 -14.02 -1.93 -7.52
N ASP A 78 -13.71 -2.14 -8.81
CA ASP A 78 -14.01 -3.37 -9.53
C ASP A 78 -13.12 -4.55 -9.08
N VAL A 79 -13.75 -5.71 -8.90
CA VAL A 79 -13.08 -6.96 -8.54
C VAL A 79 -12.28 -7.52 -9.73
N GLU A 80 -12.81 -7.38 -10.95
CA GLU A 80 -12.27 -8.00 -12.16
C GLU A 80 -10.80 -7.69 -12.40
N TRP A 81 -10.41 -6.42 -12.30
CA TRP A 81 -9.04 -6.02 -12.61
C TRP A 81 -8.05 -6.44 -11.52
N ILE A 82 -8.36 -6.14 -10.26
CA ILE A 82 -7.39 -6.35 -9.17
C ILE A 82 -7.22 -7.84 -8.81
N SER A 83 -8.25 -8.67 -9.04
CA SER A 83 -8.16 -10.11 -8.83
C SER A 83 -7.15 -10.81 -9.74
N LYS A 84 -6.75 -10.19 -10.86
CA LYS A 84 -5.67 -10.68 -11.72
C LYS A 84 -4.34 -10.79 -10.96
N TYR A 85 -4.11 -9.90 -9.98
CA TYR A 85 -2.89 -9.84 -9.17
C TYR A 85 -3.00 -10.58 -7.83
N ASN A 86 -4.22 -10.77 -7.33
CA ASN A 86 -4.48 -11.53 -6.12
C ASN A 86 -5.85 -12.21 -6.21
N GLY A 87 -5.85 -13.49 -6.60
CA GLY A 87 -7.09 -14.25 -6.79
C GLY A 87 -7.90 -14.47 -5.50
N ARG A 88 -7.32 -14.25 -4.32
CA ARG A 88 -8.06 -14.38 -3.04
C ARG A 88 -8.86 -13.14 -2.69
N ILE A 89 -8.54 -11.98 -3.29
CA ILE A 89 -9.19 -10.71 -2.93
C ILE A 89 -10.69 -10.72 -3.23
N ASN A 90 -11.12 -11.44 -4.28
CA ASN A 90 -12.54 -11.58 -4.65
C ASN A 90 -13.38 -12.26 -3.56
N THR A 91 -12.78 -13.02 -2.63
CA THR A 91 -13.53 -13.59 -1.50
C THR A 91 -14.03 -12.55 -0.51
N TYR A 92 -13.47 -11.34 -0.52
CA TYR A 92 -13.90 -10.22 0.30
C TYR A 92 -15.05 -9.41 -0.33
N SER A 93 -15.29 -9.54 -1.64
CA SER A 93 -16.44 -8.89 -2.26
C SER A 93 -17.75 -9.60 -1.87
N ASP A 94 -18.80 -8.82 -1.64
CA ASP A 94 -20.13 -9.34 -1.30
C ASP A 94 -20.92 -9.75 -2.55
N ASP A 95 -20.74 -9.02 -3.66
CA ASP A 95 -21.45 -9.22 -4.93
C ASP A 95 -20.61 -9.89 -6.02
N GLY A 96 -19.28 -10.03 -5.81
CA GLY A 96 -18.32 -10.53 -6.79
C GLY A 96 -17.98 -9.55 -7.90
N ILE A 97 -18.51 -8.32 -7.87
CA ILE A 97 -18.35 -7.30 -8.91
C ILE A 97 -17.53 -6.11 -8.38
N SER A 98 -17.85 -5.67 -7.16
CA SER A 98 -17.27 -4.47 -6.57
C SER A 98 -16.85 -4.69 -5.11
N PHE A 99 -16.00 -3.79 -4.61
CA PHE A 99 -15.62 -3.72 -3.21
C PHE A 99 -16.30 -2.52 -2.55
N HIS A 100 -17.08 -2.78 -1.49
CA HIS A 100 -17.75 -1.75 -0.70
C HIS A 100 -16.75 -0.83 0.03
N GLY A 101 -15.69 -1.41 0.56
CA GLY A 101 -14.65 -0.70 1.31
C GLY A 101 -13.49 -0.18 0.46
N ALA A 102 -13.57 -0.25 -0.88
CA ALA A 102 -12.52 0.19 -1.78
C ALA A 102 -12.05 1.62 -1.49
N TYR A 103 -10.83 1.78 -0.96
CA TYR A 103 -10.34 3.08 -0.46
C TYR A 103 -10.32 4.15 -1.55
N GLY A 104 -9.80 3.82 -2.74
CA GLY A 104 -9.75 4.77 -3.87
C GLY A 104 -11.12 5.25 -4.31
N TYR A 105 -12.10 4.36 -4.34
CA TYR A 105 -13.48 4.71 -4.66
C TYR A 105 -14.10 5.61 -3.58
N ARG A 106 -13.77 5.36 -2.30
CA ARG A 106 -14.16 6.23 -1.17
C ARG A 106 -13.53 7.62 -1.29
N TRP A 107 -12.31 7.71 -1.78
CA TRP A 107 -11.64 9.01 -1.98
C TRP A 107 -12.29 9.82 -3.08
N LYS A 108 -12.64 9.19 -4.21
CA LYS A 108 -12.97 9.91 -5.44
C LYS A 108 -14.47 9.92 -5.80
N ASN A 109 -15.26 8.93 -5.34
CA ASN A 109 -16.58 8.72 -5.88
C ASN A 109 -17.69 8.54 -4.83
N TRP A 110 -17.42 7.82 -3.74
CA TRP A 110 -18.45 7.37 -2.79
C TRP A 110 -19.33 8.50 -2.24
N PHE A 111 -18.76 9.64 -1.93
CA PHE A 111 -19.45 10.78 -1.32
C PHE A 111 -20.02 11.76 -2.37
N GLY A 112 -20.04 11.39 -3.65
CA GLY A 112 -20.59 12.20 -4.73
C GLY A 112 -19.66 13.29 -5.27
N PHE A 113 -18.41 13.32 -4.81
CA PHE A 113 -17.35 14.24 -5.28
C PHE A 113 -15.97 13.64 -5.04
N ASP A 114 -14.97 14.15 -5.75
CA ASP A 114 -13.56 13.78 -5.56
C ASP A 114 -12.99 14.55 -4.34
N GLN A 115 -12.82 13.83 -3.22
CA GLN A 115 -12.27 14.41 -2.00
C GLN A 115 -10.78 14.76 -2.16
N LEU A 116 -10.02 14.00 -2.97
CA LEU A 116 -8.59 14.27 -3.17
C LEU A 116 -8.41 15.58 -3.94
N GLU A 117 -9.15 15.75 -5.04
CA GLU A 117 -9.10 17.00 -5.82
C GLU A 117 -9.53 18.21 -4.99
N THR A 118 -10.65 18.08 -4.27
CA THR A 118 -11.13 19.12 -3.36
C THR A 118 -10.10 19.46 -2.26
N ALA A 119 -9.39 18.45 -1.75
CA ALA A 119 -8.32 18.66 -0.76
C ALA A 119 -7.12 19.38 -1.36
N ILE A 120 -6.73 19.05 -2.60
CA ILE A 120 -5.65 19.72 -3.34
C ILE A 120 -5.99 21.19 -3.57
N GLU A 121 -7.17 21.49 -4.14
CA GLU A 121 -7.64 22.86 -4.35
C GLU A 121 -7.64 23.67 -3.06
N ARG A 122 -8.12 23.07 -1.97
CA ARG A 122 -8.21 23.71 -0.68
C ARG A 122 -6.84 24.00 -0.06
N LEU A 123 -5.93 23.01 -0.06
CA LEU A 123 -4.58 23.19 0.48
C LEU A 123 -3.74 24.13 -0.36
N SER A 124 -3.92 24.15 -1.68
CA SER A 124 -3.28 25.14 -2.58
C SER A 124 -3.73 26.58 -2.25
N ALA A 125 -5.03 26.77 -2.00
CA ALA A 125 -5.57 28.08 -1.65
C ALA A 125 -5.25 28.49 -0.19
N PHE A 126 -5.17 27.54 0.71
CA PHE A 126 -4.99 27.73 2.16
C PHE A 126 -3.99 26.70 2.73
N PRO A 127 -2.66 26.89 2.57
CA PRO A 127 -1.66 25.88 2.98
C PRO A 127 -1.71 25.47 4.46
N ASN A 128 -2.18 26.35 5.34
CA ASN A 128 -2.32 26.11 6.77
C ASN A 128 -3.75 25.65 7.18
N ASP A 129 -4.60 25.24 6.25
CA ASP A 129 -5.96 24.81 6.57
C ASP A 129 -5.96 23.55 7.46
N ARG A 130 -6.76 23.60 8.52
CA ARG A 130 -6.92 22.52 9.50
C ARG A 130 -8.23 21.76 9.33
N ARG A 131 -8.99 22.03 8.29
CA ARG A 131 -10.30 21.43 8.00
C ARG A 131 -10.27 20.46 6.83
N THR A 132 -9.10 20.28 6.21
CA THR A 132 -8.93 19.33 5.11
C THR A 132 -8.85 17.91 5.68
N VAL A 133 -9.96 17.19 5.58
CA VAL A 133 -10.14 15.83 6.07
C VAL A 133 -10.74 14.99 4.96
N ILE A 134 -10.10 13.88 4.63
CA ILE A 134 -10.66 12.85 3.75
C ILE A 134 -11.41 11.86 4.62
N SER A 135 -12.70 11.67 4.37
CA SER A 135 -13.53 10.68 5.04
C SER A 135 -13.54 9.38 4.27
N MET A 136 -13.34 8.29 4.99
CA MET A 136 -13.40 6.93 4.45
C MET A 136 -14.65 6.20 4.97
N TRP A 137 -14.94 6.42 6.26
CA TRP A 137 -16.05 5.81 6.96
C TRP A 137 -17.33 6.61 6.72
N ASP A 138 -18.37 5.93 6.25
CA ASP A 138 -19.71 6.46 6.12
C ASP A 138 -20.61 5.83 7.19
N PRO A 139 -20.96 6.56 8.26
CA PRO A 139 -21.73 6.00 9.37
C PRO A 139 -23.08 5.43 8.92
N HIS A 140 -23.69 5.99 7.88
CA HIS A 140 -25.00 5.54 7.41
C HIS A 140 -24.92 4.18 6.70
N HIS A 141 -23.87 3.95 5.93
CA HIS A 141 -23.68 2.69 5.19
C HIS A 141 -22.82 1.66 5.94
N ASP A 142 -21.88 2.12 6.77
CA ASP A 142 -20.89 1.23 7.39
C ASP A 142 -21.24 0.87 8.84
N LEU A 143 -22.03 1.70 9.57
CA LEU A 143 -22.40 1.45 10.96
C LEU A 143 -23.87 1.02 11.11
N VAL A 144 -24.79 1.64 10.37
CA VAL A 144 -26.24 1.39 10.48
C VAL A 144 -26.65 0.13 9.71
N SER A 145 -25.84 -0.31 8.75
CA SER A 145 -26.12 -1.53 7.98
C SER A 145 -26.27 -2.73 8.91
N THR A 146 -27.39 -3.42 8.80
CA THR A 146 -27.64 -4.69 9.50
C THR A 146 -27.07 -5.90 8.74
N ASN A 147 -26.53 -5.66 7.54
CA ASN A 147 -25.91 -6.70 6.75
C ASN A 147 -24.51 -6.98 7.28
N ASP A 148 -24.19 -8.23 7.44
CA ASP A 148 -22.87 -8.71 7.87
C ASP A 148 -21.92 -8.74 6.66
N GLY A 149 -21.69 -7.58 6.02
CA GLY A 149 -20.81 -7.41 4.88
C GLY A 149 -19.37 -7.80 5.18
N LYS A 150 -18.67 -8.26 4.18
CA LYS A 150 -17.28 -8.73 4.31
C LYS A 150 -16.25 -7.60 4.23
N ASP A 151 -16.58 -6.56 3.48
CA ASP A 151 -15.64 -5.51 3.07
C ASP A 151 -16.06 -4.13 3.60
N TYR A 152 -15.75 -3.86 4.87
CA TYR A 152 -15.88 -2.52 5.44
C TYR A 152 -14.50 -1.83 5.54
N PRO A 153 -14.39 -0.53 5.21
CA PRO A 153 -13.11 0.15 5.23
C PRO A 153 -12.50 0.13 6.64
N CYS A 154 -11.27 -0.35 6.74
CA CYS A 154 -10.50 -0.30 7.99
C CYS A 154 -10.00 1.11 8.28
N ASN A 155 -9.68 1.85 7.24
CA ASN A 155 -9.32 3.26 7.29
C ASN A 155 -10.59 4.11 7.50
N THR A 156 -10.53 5.09 8.39
CA THR A 156 -11.68 5.95 8.70
C THR A 156 -11.50 7.39 8.25
N GLN A 157 -10.31 7.95 8.44
CA GLN A 157 -10.01 9.34 8.10
C GLN A 157 -8.54 9.52 7.72
N ILE A 158 -8.27 10.51 6.85
CA ILE A 158 -6.94 10.94 6.47
C ILE A 158 -6.85 12.46 6.65
N PHE A 159 -5.74 12.91 7.23
CA PHE A 159 -5.43 14.31 7.45
C PHE A 159 -4.11 14.65 6.77
N PHE A 160 -4.04 15.85 6.17
CA PHE A 160 -2.82 16.39 5.60
C PHE A 160 -2.38 17.66 6.33
N SER A 161 -1.08 17.87 6.42
CA SER A 161 -0.51 19.10 6.97
C SER A 161 0.85 19.39 6.35
N GLU A 162 1.01 20.61 5.79
CA GLU A 162 2.30 21.09 5.34
C GLU A 162 3.17 21.48 6.55
N ARG A 163 4.45 21.12 6.50
CA ARG A 163 5.46 21.51 7.48
C ARG A 163 6.80 21.70 6.79
N LYS A 164 7.28 22.93 6.72
CA LYS A 164 8.61 23.28 6.18
C LYS A 164 8.82 22.85 4.72
N GLY A 165 7.77 22.92 3.92
CA GLY A 165 7.82 22.55 2.50
C GLY A 165 7.55 21.06 2.23
N ASP A 166 7.28 20.25 3.28
CA ASP A 166 6.92 18.83 3.14
C ASP A 166 5.46 18.61 3.55
N LEU A 167 4.77 17.74 2.81
CA LEU A 167 3.42 17.30 3.13
C LEU A 167 3.49 16.10 4.08
N ASN A 168 2.96 16.23 5.28
CA ASN A 168 2.75 15.13 6.21
C ASN A 168 1.32 14.60 6.12
N MET A 169 1.16 13.31 6.39
CA MET A 169 -0.14 12.66 6.38
C MET A 169 -0.36 11.84 7.64
N THR A 170 -1.55 11.96 8.23
CA THR A 170 -2.01 11.11 9.34
C THR A 170 -3.21 10.29 8.89
N VAL A 171 -3.14 8.97 9.07
CA VAL A 171 -4.17 8.01 8.69
C VAL A 171 -4.70 7.34 9.95
N ILE A 172 -6.03 7.36 10.14
CA ILE A 172 -6.70 6.74 11.27
C ILE A 172 -7.41 5.47 10.80
N ASN A 173 -7.12 4.36 11.48
CA ASN A 173 -7.73 3.05 11.23
C ASN A 173 -8.51 2.59 12.46
N ARG A 174 -9.77 2.13 12.27
CA ARG A 174 -10.58 1.51 13.34
C ARG A 174 -10.01 0.15 13.73
N SER A 175 -9.50 -0.59 12.75
CA SER A 175 -8.87 -1.90 12.87
C SER A 175 -7.80 -2.04 11.80
N ASN A 176 -6.71 -2.77 12.09
CA ASN A 176 -5.64 -2.97 11.12
C ASN A 176 -4.94 -4.31 11.37
N ASP A 177 -5.01 -5.22 10.41
CA ASP A 177 -4.12 -6.39 10.43
C ASP A 177 -2.68 -5.94 10.23
N MET A 178 -1.80 -6.31 11.15
CA MET A 178 -0.41 -5.86 11.15
C MET A 178 0.39 -6.40 9.97
N ILE A 179 0.16 -7.66 9.59
CA ILE A 179 0.98 -8.37 8.61
C ILE A 179 0.51 -8.08 7.18
N TRP A 180 -0.80 -8.16 6.94
CA TRP A 180 -1.38 -7.95 5.62
C TRP A 180 -1.61 -6.47 5.30
N GLY A 181 -2.08 -5.71 6.31
CA GLY A 181 -2.45 -4.30 6.20
C GLY A 181 -1.39 -3.34 6.67
N ALA A 182 -1.31 -3.09 7.99
CA ALA A 182 -0.55 -1.98 8.58
C ALA A 182 0.92 -1.94 8.16
N TYR A 183 1.62 -3.08 8.19
CA TYR A 183 3.02 -3.23 7.79
C TYR A 183 3.15 -4.08 6.51
N GLY A 184 2.18 -3.94 5.64
CA GLY A 184 2.05 -4.57 4.35
C GLY A 184 1.40 -3.63 3.35
N ALA A 185 0.24 -4.04 2.80
CA ALA A 185 -0.45 -3.32 1.73
C ALA A 185 -0.81 -1.87 2.10
N ASN A 186 -1.36 -1.61 3.31
CA ASN A 186 -1.76 -0.26 3.71
C ASN A 186 -0.56 0.71 3.81
N ALA A 187 0.60 0.24 4.27
CA ALA A 187 1.80 1.09 4.29
C ALA A 187 2.21 1.51 2.87
N VAL A 188 2.11 0.60 1.90
CA VAL A 188 2.38 0.90 0.49
C VAL A 188 1.35 1.88 -0.06
N HIS A 189 0.06 1.56 0.07
CA HIS A 189 -1.04 2.36 -0.49
C HIS A 189 -1.02 3.80 0.02
N MET A 190 -0.91 3.96 1.33
CA MET A 190 -0.93 5.29 1.94
C MET A 190 0.34 6.08 1.63
N SER A 191 1.50 5.41 1.52
CA SER A 191 2.72 6.08 1.09
C SER A 191 2.66 6.55 -0.37
N VAL A 192 1.99 5.79 -1.24
CA VAL A 192 1.71 6.18 -2.63
C VAL A 192 0.74 7.36 -2.67
N LEU A 193 -0.33 7.35 -1.85
CA LEU A 193 -1.23 8.49 -1.72
C LEU A 193 -0.51 9.75 -1.23
N LEU A 194 0.34 9.64 -0.20
CA LEU A 194 1.10 10.78 0.30
C LEU A 194 2.01 11.38 -0.78
N GLU A 195 2.72 10.54 -1.52
CA GLU A 195 3.60 11.00 -2.61
C GLU A 195 2.81 11.66 -3.75
N TYR A 196 1.65 11.08 -4.13
CA TYR A 196 0.74 11.67 -5.12
C TYR A 196 0.24 13.07 -4.67
N MET A 197 -0.26 13.17 -3.45
CA MET A 197 -0.77 14.43 -2.92
C MET A 197 0.33 15.49 -2.79
N ALA A 198 1.54 15.09 -2.37
CA ALA A 198 2.69 15.96 -2.27
C ALA A 198 3.08 16.53 -3.66
N ALA A 199 3.13 15.66 -4.69
CA ALA A 199 3.43 16.09 -6.05
C ALA A 199 2.37 17.06 -6.61
N ARG A 200 1.07 16.77 -6.39
CA ARG A 200 -0.04 17.64 -6.81
C ARG A 200 -0.02 19.02 -6.13
N LEU A 201 0.57 19.12 -4.94
CA LEU A 201 0.72 20.34 -4.16
C LEU A 201 2.09 20.99 -4.34
N GLU A 202 2.98 20.44 -5.18
CA GLU A 202 4.36 20.89 -5.37
C GLU A 202 5.18 20.94 -4.06
N LEU A 203 4.91 19.99 -3.15
CA LEU A 203 5.57 19.84 -1.85
C LEU A 203 6.49 18.61 -1.82
N GLY A 204 7.45 18.61 -0.89
CA GLY A 204 8.22 17.42 -0.55
C GLY A 204 7.35 16.36 0.15
N VAL A 205 7.80 15.11 0.09
CA VAL A 205 7.14 13.99 0.79
C VAL A 205 7.64 13.98 2.24
N GLY A 206 6.76 14.32 3.15
CA GLY A 206 7.04 14.37 4.59
C GLY A 206 6.79 13.02 5.30
N THR A 207 6.40 13.12 6.55
CA THR A 207 6.20 11.97 7.45
C THR A 207 4.80 11.38 7.28
N TYR A 208 4.72 10.05 7.25
CA TYR A 208 3.48 9.31 7.33
C TYR A 208 3.25 8.79 8.75
N TYR A 209 2.13 9.16 9.34
CA TYR A 209 1.66 8.70 10.64
C TYR A 209 0.48 7.75 10.45
N GLN A 210 0.59 6.52 10.93
CA GLN A 210 -0.47 5.52 10.90
C GLN A 210 -0.96 5.26 12.32
N VAL A 211 -2.19 5.61 12.63
CA VAL A 211 -2.83 5.34 13.91
C VAL A 211 -3.83 4.19 13.74
N SER A 212 -3.64 3.11 14.48
CA SER A 212 -4.53 1.95 14.49
C SER A 212 -5.17 1.84 15.89
N ASN A 213 -6.50 1.99 15.96
CA ASN A 213 -7.24 1.81 17.24
C ASN A 213 -7.13 0.36 17.72
N ASN A 214 -7.27 -0.60 16.80
CA ASN A 214 -6.98 -2.00 17.05
C ASN A 214 -5.90 -2.45 16.04
N LEU A 215 -4.70 -2.77 16.52
CA LEU A 215 -3.63 -3.37 15.73
C LEU A 215 -3.42 -4.81 16.19
N HIS A 216 -3.60 -5.75 15.27
CA HIS A 216 -3.56 -7.18 15.54
C HIS A 216 -2.85 -7.96 14.42
N ALA A 217 -2.55 -9.22 14.70
CA ALA A 217 -2.12 -10.17 13.68
C ALA A 217 -2.75 -11.54 13.96
N TYR A 218 -3.17 -12.25 12.91
CA TYR A 218 -3.60 -13.63 13.02
C TYR A 218 -2.46 -14.51 13.51
N VAL A 219 -2.71 -15.32 14.53
CA VAL A 219 -1.70 -16.18 15.19
C VAL A 219 -1.03 -17.11 14.18
N GLU A 220 -1.80 -17.69 13.25
CA GLU A 220 -1.26 -18.54 12.19
C GLU A 220 -0.23 -17.81 11.32
N GLN A 221 -0.53 -16.55 10.92
CA GLN A 221 0.37 -15.76 10.09
C GLN A 221 1.59 -15.27 10.88
N LEU A 222 1.38 -14.88 12.14
CA LEU A 222 2.45 -14.44 13.02
C LEU A 222 3.48 -15.57 13.26
N ASN A 223 3.03 -16.82 13.33
CA ASN A 223 3.91 -17.97 13.49
C ASN A 223 4.80 -18.24 12.27
N LYS A 224 4.35 -17.87 11.06
CA LYS A 224 5.19 -17.94 9.85
C LYS A 224 6.34 -16.94 9.87
N LEU A 225 6.23 -15.89 10.67
CA LEU A 225 7.24 -14.84 10.86
C LEU A 225 8.18 -15.10 12.05
N ASN A 226 8.40 -16.36 12.40
CA ASN A 226 9.40 -16.71 13.40
C ASN A 226 10.80 -16.53 12.82
N GLY A 227 11.70 -15.96 13.63
CA GLY A 227 13.09 -15.76 13.24
C GLY A 227 13.33 -14.62 12.26
N LEU A 228 12.39 -13.65 12.15
CA LEU A 228 12.66 -12.43 11.40
C LEU A 228 13.93 -11.75 11.92
N ALA A 229 14.83 -11.46 11.00
CA ALA A 229 15.98 -10.60 11.25
C ALA A 229 15.66 -9.15 10.83
N PRO A 230 16.34 -8.15 11.38
CA PRO A 230 16.18 -6.77 10.91
C PRO A 230 16.73 -6.64 9.49
N GLU A 231 15.83 -6.49 8.51
CA GLU A 231 16.18 -6.39 7.07
C GLU A 231 16.13 -4.94 6.53
N PHE A 232 16.13 -3.93 7.39
CA PHE A 232 16.17 -2.54 6.96
C PHE A 232 17.45 -2.19 6.17
N GLU A 233 18.51 -2.95 6.31
CA GLU A 233 19.76 -2.84 5.53
C GLU A 233 19.57 -3.13 4.04
N ASN A 234 18.51 -3.84 3.63
CA ASN A 234 18.22 -4.10 2.22
C ASN A 234 18.05 -2.82 1.40
N TYR A 235 17.56 -1.75 2.00
CA TYR A 235 17.48 -0.44 1.33
C TYR A 235 18.83 0.25 1.19
N LEU A 236 19.76 0.00 2.08
CA LEU A 236 21.14 0.51 2.00
C LEU A 236 21.92 -0.20 0.88
N THR A 237 21.69 -1.50 0.68
CA THR A 237 22.38 -2.29 -0.35
C THR A 237 21.84 -2.07 -1.76
N ILE A 238 20.61 -1.55 -1.90
CA ILE A 238 19.99 -1.21 -3.19
C ILE A 238 20.61 0.07 -3.79
N GLY A 239 21.15 0.97 -2.95
CA GLY A 239 21.81 2.21 -3.38
C GLY A 239 23.18 1.96 -4.01
N GLU A 240 23.52 2.75 -5.06
CA GLU A 240 24.88 2.78 -5.59
C GLU A 240 25.78 3.45 -4.55
N ASN A 241 26.68 2.89 -3.93
CA ASN A 241 27.59 3.44 -2.91
C ASN A 241 27.14 3.34 -1.44
N GLN A 242 26.20 2.47 -1.10
CA GLN A 242 25.74 2.23 0.30
C GLN A 242 25.19 3.47 1.04
N LEU A 243 24.97 4.60 0.37
CA LEU A 243 24.73 5.86 1.05
C LEU A 243 23.27 6.31 1.11
N SER A 244 22.42 5.98 0.20
CA SER A 244 20.95 6.10 0.32
C SER A 244 20.26 5.66 -0.98
N TYR A 245 19.32 4.77 -0.88
CA TYR A 245 18.38 4.55 -1.95
C TYR A 245 17.42 5.76 -2.00
N ASN A 246 17.36 6.43 -3.15
CA ASN A 246 16.37 7.45 -3.41
C ASN A 246 15.37 6.88 -4.44
N PRO A 247 14.14 6.54 -4.03
CA PRO A 247 13.12 6.02 -4.95
C PRO A 247 12.87 7.02 -6.09
N PRO A 248 12.63 6.55 -7.34
CA PRO A 248 12.19 7.44 -8.40
C PRO A 248 10.83 8.06 -8.03
N LEU A 249 10.57 9.28 -8.53
CA LEU A 249 9.31 9.97 -8.29
C LEU A 249 8.16 9.21 -8.95
N LEU A 250 7.09 8.98 -8.20
CA LEU A 250 5.85 8.40 -8.69
C LEU A 250 5.19 9.31 -9.72
N VAL A 251 5.19 10.60 -9.44
CA VAL A 251 4.64 11.65 -10.30
C VAL A 251 5.75 12.64 -10.60
N ASP A 252 6.29 12.60 -11.82
CA ASP A 252 7.30 13.53 -12.31
C ASP A 252 6.68 14.76 -12.99
N ASP A 253 5.49 14.58 -13.59
CA ASP A 253 4.64 15.65 -14.09
C ASP A 253 3.18 15.34 -13.71
N HIS A 254 2.60 16.18 -12.87
CA HIS A 254 1.24 15.98 -12.38
C HIS A 254 0.16 16.36 -13.41
N THR A 255 0.52 17.06 -14.49
CA THR A 255 -0.48 17.56 -15.48
C THR A 255 -1.09 16.43 -16.31
N CYS A 256 -0.36 15.34 -16.56
CA CYS A 256 -0.82 14.21 -17.35
C CYS A 256 -0.99 12.91 -16.56
N PHE A 257 -0.49 12.83 -15.32
CA PHE A 257 -0.44 11.59 -14.55
C PHE A 257 -1.80 10.93 -14.37
N ASP A 258 -2.84 11.70 -14.04
CA ASP A 258 -4.17 11.14 -13.78
C ASP A 258 -4.81 10.56 -15.05
N GLU A 259 -4.63 11.20 -16.20
CA GLU A 259 -5.09 10.71 -17.49
C GLU A 259 -4.34 9.43 -17.90
N GLU A 260 -3.02 9.46 -17.81
CA GLU A 260 -2.18 8.29 -18.11
C GLU A 260 -2.47 7.12 -17.16
N LEU A 261 -2.76 7.41 -15.88
CA LEU A 261 -3.15 6.38 -14.93
C LEU A 261 -4.48 5.72 -15.32
N GLN A 262 -5.48 6.47 -15.80
CA GLN A 262 -6.72 5.89 -16.32
C GLN A 262 -6.47 5.05 -17.58
N GLU A 263 -5.63 5.52 -18.48
CA GLU A 263 -5.25 4.77 -19.69
C GLU A 263 -4.54 3.45 -19.34
N PHE A 264 -3.71 3.43 -18.29
CA PHE A 264 -3.03 2.23 -17.80
C PHE A 264 -3.99 1.07 -17.47
N PHE A 265 -5.22 1.40 -17.06
CA PHE A 265 -6.26 0.41 -16.76
C PHE A 265 -7.12 0.03 -17.96
N CYS A 266 -7.34 0.95 -18.90
CA CYS A 266 -8.35 0.83 -19.94
C CYS A 266 -7.78 0.37 -21.28
N THR A 267 -6.47 0.54 -21.51
CA THR A 267 -5.87 0.30 -22.82
C THR A 267 -4.71 -0.70 -22.74
N SER A 268 -4.29 -1.19 -23.89
CA SER A 268 -3.02 -1.92 -24.05
C SER A 268 -1.84 -0.98 -24.32
N GLN A 269 -2.01 0.32 -24.08
CA GLN A 269 -0.95 1.31 -24.27
C GLN A 269 0.25 0.97 -23.38
N GLU A 270 1.44 1.14 -23.94
CA GLU A 270 2.70 0.82 -23.28
C GLU A 270 3.68 2.00 -23.24
N ASN A 271 3.28 3.15 -23.79
CA ASN A 271 4.10 4.35 -23.87
C ASN A 271 3.41 5.47 -23.07
N TYR A 272 4.04 5.85 -21.98
CA TYR A 272 3.59 6.91 -21.07
C TYR A 272 4.64 8.00 -20.96
N THR A 273 4.21 9.23 -20.80
CA THR A 273 5.08 10.38 -20.53
C THR A 273 5.61 10.31 -19.10
N ASN A 274 4.75 9.92 -18.15
CA ASN A 274 5.17 9.71 -16.77
C ASN A 274 6.23 8.60 -16.69
N SER A 275 7.39 8.98 -16.18
CA SER A 275 8.58 8.12 -16.14
C SER A 275 8.39 6.90 -15.25
N TYR A 276 7.61 7.01 -14.16
CA TYR A 276 7.35 5.90 -13.25
C TYR A 276 6.43 4.86 -13.88
N LEU A 277 5.35 5.28 -14.52
CA LEU A 277 4.46 4.40 -15.29
C LEU A 277 5.28 3.66 -16.36
N GLN A 278 6.04 4.41 -17.16
CA GLN A 278 6.83 3.87 -18.27
C GLN A 278 7.91 2.90 -17.82
N LYS A 279 8.72 3.27 -16.82
CA LYS A 279 9.94 2.52 -16.45
C LYS A 279 9.74 1.54 -15.30
N THR A 280 8.65 1.67 -14.52
CA THR A 280 8.41 0.80 -13.37
C THR A 280 7.12 0.01 -13.53
N ALA A 281 5.98 0.67 -13.72
CA ALA A 281 4.67 0.00 -13.74
C ALA A 281 4.49 -0.91 -14.97
N VAL A 282 4.83 -0.44 -16.17
CA VAL A 282 4.73 -1.24 -17.41
C VAL A 282 5.61 -2.48 -17.36
N PRO A 283 6.91 -2.42 -17.00
CA PRO A 283 7.71 -3.64 -16.84
C PRO A 283 7.17 -4.58 -15.77
N MET A 284 6.64 -4.08 -14.64
CA MET A 284 6.01 -4.92 -13.62
C MET A 284 4.76 -5.64 -14.16
N LYS A 285 3.87 -4.91 -14.84
CA LYS A 285 2.66 -5.50 -15.47
C LYS A 285 3.04 -6.62 -16.44
N LYS A 286 4.01 -6.36 -17.34
CA LYS A 286 4.50 -7.36 -18.31
C LYS A 286 5.16 -8.58 -17.65
N ALA A 287 5.98 -8.38 -16.62
CA ALA A 287 6.58 -9.49 -15.89
C ALA A 287 5.52 -10.35 -15.20
N TRP A 288 4.47 -9.72 -14.66
CA TRP A 288 3.33 -10.45 -14.09
C TRP A 288 2.57 -11.26 -15.15
N GLU A 289 2.29 -10.68 -16.32
CA GLU A 289 1.60 -11.33 -17.43
C GLU A 289 2.38 -12.57 -17.92
N LEU A 290 3.70 -12.45 -18.11
CA LEU A 290 4.57 -13.56 -18.46
C LEU A 290 4.56 -14.68 -17.40
N TRP A 291 4.59 -14.32 -16.12
CA TRP A 291 4.45 -15.31 -15.04
C TRP A 291 3.09 -16.02 -15.10
N LYS A 292 2.00 -15.31 -15.38
CA LYS A 292 0.64 -15.90 -15.49
C LYS A 292 0.51 -16.84 -16.69
N THR A 293 1.26 -16.63 -17.76
CA THR A 293 1.33 -17.51 -18.94
C THR A 293 2.37 -18.64 -18.80
N LYS A 294 2.98 -18.76 -17.60
CA LYS A 294 3.98 -19.79 -17.22
C LYS A 294 5.36 -19.60 -17.88
N GLU A 295 5.66 -18.41 -18.32
CA GLU A 295 6.95 -18.02 -18.90
C GLU A 295 7.83 -17.39 -17.82
N ILE A 296 8.22 -18.21 -16.81
CA ILE A 296 8.84 -17.66 -15.59
C ILE A 296 10.24 -17.08 -15.82
N ASP A 297 11.01 -17.63 -16.75
CA ASP A 297 12.35 -17.14 -17.06
C ASP A 297 12.28 -15.78 -17.76
N GLU A 298 11.37 -15.63 -18.69
CA GLU A 298 11.07 -14.36 -19.37
C GLU A 298 10.49 -13.33 -18.39
N ALA A 299 9.65 -13.79 -17.46
CA ALA A 299 9.12 -12.94 -16.38
C ALA A 299 10.24 -12.37 -15.50
N ILE A 300 11.23 -13.20 -15.14
CA ILE A 300 12.40 -12.74 -14.36
C ILE A 300 13.23 -11.75 -15.17
N ILE A 301 13.56 -12.06 -16.43
CA ILE A 301 14.30 -11.15 -17.33
C ILE A 301 13.56 -9.81 -17.46
N LYS A 302 12.22 -9.87 -17.60
CA LYS A 302 11.41 -8.65 -17.67
C LYS A 302 11.40 -7.87 -16.35
N ALA A 303 11.34 -8.56 -15.22
CA ALA A 303 11.40 -7.92 -13.90
C ALA A 303 12.75 -7.21 -13.66
N GLU A 304 13.85 -7.71 -14.20
CA GLU A 304 15.17 -7.07 -14.13
C GLU A 304 15.21 -5.70 -14.85
N THR A 305 14.27 -5.42 -15.75
CA THR A 305 14.15 -4.12 -16.44
C THR A 305 13.34 -3.08 -15.65
N ILE A 306 12.78 -3.40 -14.49
CA ILE A 306 12.03 -2.47 -13.67
C ILE A 306 12.93 -1.33 -13.20
N GLY A 307 12.50 -0.09 -13.45
CA GLY A 307 13.31 1.11 -13.19
C GLY A 307 13.55 1.38 -11.71
N ASP A 308 12.52 1.23 -10.87
CA ASP A 308 12.65 1.32 -9.42
C ASP A 308 13.36 0.08 -8.86
N ARG A 309 14.55 0.30 -8.27
CA ARG A 309 15.42 -0.79 -7.80
C ARG A 309 14.82 -1.61 -6.67
N ALA A 310 14.02 -0.99 -5.78
CA ALA A 310 13.38 -1.71 -4.69
C ALA A 310 12.29 -2.65 -5.22
N TRP A 311 11.44 -2.16 -6.11
CA TRP A 311 10.45 -3.01 -6.77
C TRP A 311 11.09 -4.05 -7.68
N ARG A 312 12.18 -3.71 -8.38
CA ARG A 312 12.95 -4.68 -9.16
C ARG A 312 13.41 -5.85 -8.31
N LYS A 313 14.13 -5.56 -7.21
CA LYS A 313 14.61 -6.58 -6.27
C LYS A 313 13.46 -7.43 -5.75
N ALA A 314 12.40 -6.80 -5.24
CA ALA A 314 11.25 -7.52 -4.69
C ALA A 314 10.57 -8.43 -5.72
N CYS A 315 10.38 -7.96 -6.96
CA CYS A 315 9.75 -8.75 -8.04
C CYS A 315 10.63 -9.92 -8.49
N VAL A 316 11.92 -9.69 -8.70
CA VAL A 316 12.87 -10.73 -9.11
C VAL A 316 12.95 -11.82 -8.05
N GLU A 317 13.14 -11.47 -6.76
CA GLU A 317 13.22 -12.44 -5.68
C GLU A 317 11.89 -13.21 -5.51
N TRP A 318 10.75 -12.52 -5.65
CA TRP A 318 9.44 -13.15 -5.59
C TRP A 318 9.25 -14.19 -6.70
N LEU A 319 9.63 -13.89 -7.95
CA LEU A 319 9.58 -14.80 -9.09
C LEU A 319 10.56 -15.97 -8.94
N GLN A 320 11.78 -15.71 -8.47
CA GLN A 320 12.78 -16.75 -8.21
C GLN A 320 12.29 -17.78 -7.20
N ARG A 321 11.64 -17.34 -6.11
CA ARG A 321 11.02 -18.26 -5.14
C ARG A 321 9.93 -19.15 -5.78
N ARG A 322 9.12 -18.61 -6.72
CA ARG A 322 8.10 -19.40 -7.46
C ARG A 322 8.74 -20.42 -8.40
N LYS A 323 9.79 -19.99 -9.10
CA LYS A 323 10.56 -20.91 -9.97
C LYS A 323 11.11 -22.09 -9.16
N THR A 324 11.71 -21.84 -8.00
CA THR A 324 12.28 -22.87 -7.12
C THR A 324 11.21 -23.82 -6.57
N LYS A 325 10.05 -23.30 -6.20
CA LYS A 325 8.91 -24.12 -5.72
C LYS A 325 8.21 -24.91 -6.82
N GLY A 326 8.52 -24.66 -8.08
CA GLY A 326 7.90 -25.31 -9.24
C GLY A 326 6.44 -24.91 -9.45
N GLU A 327 6.02 -23.75 -8.95
CA GLU A 327 4.63 -23.25 -9.05
C GLU A 327 4.18 -22.92 -10.48
N ASN A 328 5.07 -23.12 -11.48
CA ASN A 328 4.81 -22.92 -12.91
C ASN A 328 5.00 -24.20 -13.75
N LYS A 329 4.87 -25.35 -13.13
CA LYS A 329 4.83 -26.64 -13.86
C LYS A 329 3.43 -27.03 -14.28
#